data_3d591a158c32db2819bbfc720f6981f7
#
_entry.id   3d591a158c32db2819bbfc720f6981f7
#
_cell.length_a   1.000
_cell.length_b   1.000
_cell.length_c   1.000
_cell.angle_alpha   90.00
_cell.angle_beta   90.00
_cell.angle_gamma   90.00
#
_symmetry.space_group_name_H-M   'P 1'
#
loop_
_entity.id
_entity.type
_entity.pdbx_description
1 polymer ?
#
loop_
_entity_poly.entity_id
_entity_poly.type
_entity_poly.pdbx_seq_one_letter_code
_entity_poly.pdbx_strand_id
1 'polypeptide(L)'
;MNILLDTHIAIWALTDDKRLSKKARDLFLDPGNNLFYSAVSVFEVDIKAKSRHNNLSFSANDFVEMCHLAGYIPAPMKEAYILRAGSLEWTGSDEEHKDPFDRLLLAQAITENMGFVTSNSKIPGFRQNCVISV
;
A
#
# COMPACT_ATOMS: atom_id res chain seq x y z
N MET A 1 8.72 -14.05 -1.60
CA MET A 1 8.79 -12.67 -2.12
C MET A 1 8.36 -11.71 -1.02
N ASN A 2 9.05 -10.58 -0.89
CA ASN A 2 8.63 -9.51 0.01
C ASN A 2 7.66 -8.59 -0.73
N ILE A 3 6.51 -8.35 -0.14
CA ILE A 3 5.42 -7.59 -0.77
C ILE A 3 4.98 -6.48 0.16
N LEU A 4 4.99 -5.24 -0.34
CA LEU A 4 4.41 -4.09 0.35
C LEU A 4 2.97 -3.92 -0.10
N LEU A 5 2.06 -3.77 0.87
CA LEU A 5 0.63 -3.62 0.59
C LEU A 5 0.27 -2.15 0.43
N ASP A 6 -0.45 -1.83 -0.64
CA ASP A 6 -1.14 -0.55 -0.74
C ASP A 6 -2.17 -0.46 0.40
N THR A 7 -2.43 0.73 0.90
CA THR A 7 -3.28 0.94 2.09
C THR A 7 -4.66 0.30 1.95
N HIS A 8 -5.35 0.55 0.82
CA HIS A 8 -6.68 0.00 0.65
C HIS A 8 -6.67 -1.52 0.47
N ILE A 9 -5.62 -2.08 -0.11
CA ILE A 9 -5.46 -3.55 -0.22
C ILE A 9 -5.32 -4.17 1.18
N ALA A 10 -4.50 -3.56 2.04
CA ALA A 10 -4.37 -4.01 3.42
C ALA A 10 -5.71 -3.96 4.17
N ILE A 11 -6.44 -2.85 4.03
CA ILE A 11 -7.76 -2.68 4.66
C ILE A 11 -8.74 -3.76 4.16
N TRP A 12 -8.82 -3.98 2.85
CA TRP A 12 -9.73 -4.98 2.29
C TRP A 12 -9.39 -6.39 2.76
N ALA A 13 -8.10 -6.72 2.85
CA ALA A 13 -7.68 -8.02 3.36
C ALA A 13 -8.04 -8.21 4.83
N LEU A 14 -7.82 -7.19 5.66
CA LEU A 14 -8.10 -7.24 7.10
C LEU A 14 -9.59 -7.29 7.42
N THR A 15 -10.43 -6.70 6.56
CA THR A 15 -11.89 -6.65 6.76
C THR A 15 -12.66 -7.67 5.92
N ASP A 16 -11.96 -8.54 5.22
CA ASP A 16 -12.54 -9.52 4.28
C ASP A 16 -13.50 -8.86 3.28
N ASP A 17 -13.09 -7.73 2.73
CA ASP A 17 -13.88 -6.95 1.78
C ASP A 17 -13.94 -7.68 0.43
N LYS A 18 -15.13 -7.71 -0.17
CA LYS A 18 -15.38 -8.37 -1.46
C LYS A 18 -14.62 -7.73 -2.63
N ARG A 19 -14.18 -6.50 -2.49
CA ARG A 19 -13.36 -5.81 -3.51
C ARG A 19 -11.97 -6.41 -3.66
N LEU A 20 -11.49 -7.14 -2.64
CA LEU A 20 -10.21 -7.83 -2.75
C LEU A 20 -10.30 -8.96 -3.78
N SER A 21 -9.49 -8.87 -4.84
CA SER A 21 -9.54 -9.83 -5.94
C SER A 21 -9.02 -11.22 -5.54
N LYS A 22 -9.38 -12.23 -6.32
CA LYS A 22 -8.83 -13.58 -6.13
C LYS A 22 -7.31 -13.58 -6.28
N LYS A 23 -6.78 -12.81 -7.23
CA LYS A 23 -5.33 -12.68 -7.43
C LYS A 23 -4.62 -12.17 -6.16
N ALA A 24 -5.19 -11.15 -5.52
CA ALA A 24 -4.65 -10.64 -4.26
C ALA A 24 -4.75 -11.68 -3.15
N ARG A 25 -5.89 -12.36 -3.03
CA ARG A 25 -6.07 -13.41 -2.01
C ARG A 25 -5.06 -14.54 -2.18
N ASP A 26 -4.81 -14.96 -3.41
CA ASP A 26 -3.82 -16.02 -3.68
C ASP A 26 -2.40 -15.58 -3.27
N LEU A 27 -2.02 -14.33 -3.51
CA LEU A 27 -0.75 -13.79 -3.04
C LEU A 27 -0.64 -13.81 -1.51
N PHE A 28 -1.72 -13.50 -0.82
CA PHE A 28 -1.73 -13.45 0.66
C PHE A 28 -1.68 -14.84 1.28
N LEU A 29 -2.24 -15.83 0.61
CA LEU A 29 -2.27 -17.21 1.09
C LEU A 29 -0.99 -17.98 0.77
N ASP A 30 -0.15 -17.46 -0.11
CA ASP A 30 1.11 -18.10 -0.46
C ASP A 30 2.12 -17.97 0.70
N PRO A 31 2.52 -19.07 1.35
CA PRO A 31 3.43 -19.02 2.49
C PRO A 31 4.85 -18.57 2.12
N GLY A 32 5.21 -18.56 0.83
CA GLY A 32 6.47 -18.03 0.35
C GLY A 32 6.53 -16.50 0.33
N ASN A 33 5.41 -15.81 0.54
CA ASN A 33 5.33 -14.36 0.54
C ASN A 33 5.37 -13.79 1.95
N ASN A 34 6.19 -12.75 2.14
CA ASN A 34 6.19 -11.94 3.36
C ASN A 34 5.42 -10.65 3.06
N LEU A 35 4.38 -10.39 3.84
CA LEU A 35 3.49 -9.25 3.63
C LEU A 35 3.86 -8.12 4.60
N PHE A 36 4.12 -6.94 4.03
CA PHE A 36 4.52 -5.75 4.79
C PHE A 36 3.44 -4.69 4.71
N TYR A 37 3.24 -3.98 5.82
CA TYR A 37 2.45 -2.75 5.83
C TYR A 37 3.36 -1.57 6.20
N SER A 38 3.15 -0.44 5.57
CA SER A 38 4.00 0.74 5.75
C SER A 38 3.51 1.65 6.87
N ALA A 39 4.45 2.32 7.55
CA ALA A 39 4.13 3.45 8.42
C ALA A 39 3.37 4.54 7.68
N VAL A 40 3.59 4.70 6.37
CA VAL A 40 2.82 5.61 5.51
C VAL A 40 1.33 5.25 5.51
N SER A 41 1.01 3.96 5.44
CA SER A 41 -0.38 3.50 5.50
C SER A 41 -1.02 3.79 6.85
N VAL A 42 -0.27 3.65 7.94
CA VAL A 42 -0.75 4.01 9.29
C VAL A 42 -1.12 5.49 9.34
N PHE A 43 -0.28 6.36 8.78
CA PHE A 43 -0.55 7.81 8.71
C PHE A 43 -1.77 8.10 7.86
N GLU A 44 -1.90 7.46 6.71
CA GLU A 44 -3.06 7.63 5.81
C GLU A 44 -4.36 7.22 6.52
N VAL A 45 -4.36 6.09 7.22
CA VAL A 45 -5.52 5.63 7.99
C VAL A 45 -5.87 6.62 9.09
N ASP A 46 -4.87 7.17 9.80
CA ASP A 46 -5.10 8.15 10.86
C ASP A 46 -5.81 9.40 10.31
N ILE A 47 -5.33 9.92 9.19
CA ILE A 47 -5.95 11.07 8.53
C ILE A 47 -7.39 10.77 8.13
N LYS A 48 -7.62 9.63 7.48
CA LYS A 48 -8.95 9.23 7.01
C LYS A 48 -9.91 8.97 8.17
N ALA A 49 -9.44 8.35 9.25
CA ALA A 49 -10.26 8.07 10.42
C ALA A 49 -10.75 9.33 11.12
N LYS A 50 -10.03 10.44 11.00
CA LYS A 50 -10.37 11.74 11.60
C LYS A 50 -11.11 12.67 10.63
N SER A 51 -11.31 12.27 9.39
CA SER A 51 -12.01 13.06 8.37
C SER A 51 -13.52 12.97 8.54
N ARG A 52 -14.24 14.10 8.28
CA ARG A 52 -15.71 14.13 8.33
C ARG A 52 -16.37 13.27 7.26
N HIS A 53 -15.70 13.01 6.15
CA HIS A 53 -16.22 12.24 5.02
C HIS A 53 -15.68 10.80 5.02
N ASN A 54 -15.21 10.35 6.15
CA ASN A 54 -14.60 9.07 6.30
C ASN A 54 -15.62 7.94 6.46
N ASN A 55 -15.36 6.82 5.79
CA ASN A 55 -16.13 5.59 5.91
C ASN A 55 -15.41 4.50 6.72
N LEU A 56 -14.26 4.82 7.35
CA LEU A 56 -13.54 3.86 8.18
C LEU A 56 -14.18 3.78 9.57
N SER A 57 -14.48 2.56 10.00
CA SER A 57 -15.07 2.28 11.32
C SER A 57 -14.01 1.99 12.39
N PHE A 58 -12.74 2.18 12.10
CA PHE A 58 -11.63 1.86 12.99
C PHE A 58 -10.56 2.96 12.96
N SER A 59 -9.76 3.03 14.03
CA SER A 59 -8.66 3.99 14.18
C SER A 59 -7.36 3.45 13.58
N ALA A 60 -6.33 4.30 13.53
CA ALA A 60 -4.97 3.89 13.16
C ALA A 60 -4.42 2.84 14.16
N ASN A 61 -4.71 3.00 15.46
CA ASN A 61 -4.32 2.00 16.46
C ASN A 61 -4.95 0.64 16.16
N ASP A 62 -6.23 0.62 15.83
CA ASP A 62 -6.93 -0.61 15.44
C ASP A 62 -6.32 -1.23 14.19
N PHE A 63 -5.98 -0.40 13.21
CA PHE A 63 -5.35 -0.86 11.97
C PHE A 63 -4.01 -1.57 12.25
N VAL A 64 -3.15 -0.96 13.07
CA VAL A 64 -1.86 -1.55 13.45
C VAL A 64 -2.06 -2.88 14.18
N GLU A 65 -3.02 -2.94 15.11
CA GLU A 65 -3.32 -4.17 15.84
C GLU A 65 -3.82 -5.27 14.89
N MET A 66 -4.72 -4.94 13.97
CA MET A 66 -5.19 -5.89 12.96
C MET A 66 -4.06 -6.41 12.08
N CYS A 67 -3.13 -5.53 11.68
CA CYS A 67 -1.95 -5.94 10.91
C CYS A 67 -1.07 -6.93 11.69
N HIS A 68 -0.83 -6.64 12.98
CA HIS A 68 -0.05 -7.55 13.83
C HIS A 68 -0.71 -8.92 13.97
N LEU A 69 -2.02 -8.94 14.21
CA LEU A 69 -2.78 -10.20 14.33
C LEU A 69 -2.78 -11.00 13.03
N ALA A 70 -2.78 -10.32 11.89
CA ALA A 70 -2.71 -10.98 10.59
C ALA A 70 -1.30 -11.47 10.24
N GLY A 71 -0.28 -11.14 11.03
CA GLY A 71 1.10 -11.51 10.78
C GLY A 71 1.81 -10.61 9.76
N TYR A 72 1.27 -9.43 9.47
CA TYR A 72 1.94 -8.48 8.59
C TYR A 72 3.13 -7.83 9.30
N ILE A 73 4.20 -7.60 8.53
CA ILE A 73 5.46 -7.08 9.04
C ILE A 73 5.47 -5.55 8.90
N PRO A 74 5.74 -4.80 9.98
CA PRO A 74 5.81 -3.35 9.89
C PRO A 74 7.04 -2.89 9.10
N ALA A 75 6.83 -1.93 8.20
CA ALA A 75 7.89 -1.31 7.41
C ALA A 75 7.99 0.18 7.79
N PRO A 76 9.07 0.59 8.47
CA PRO A 76 9.20 1.97 8.96
C PRO A 76 9.43 2.97 7.83
N MET A 77 9.14 4.24 8.08
CA MET A 77 9.40 5.34 7.16
C MET A 77 10.88 5.72 7.18
N LYS A 78 11.46 5.95 5.99
CA LYS A 78 12.85 6.42 5.84
C LYS A 78 12.88 7.65 4.92
N GLU A 79 13.82 8.54 5.17
CA GLU A 79 14.06 9.72 4.35
C GLU A 79 14.27 9.38 2.87
N ALA A 80 14.96 8.25 2.60
CA ALA A 80 15.24 7.79 1.24
C ALA A 80 13.96 7.61 0.41
N TYR A 81 12.84 7.25 1.02
CA TYR A 81 11.57 7.08 0.30
C TYR A 81 11.02 8.42 -0.17
N ILE A 82 11.16 9.47 0.63
CA ILE A 82 10.72 10.82 0.27
C ILE A 82 11.52 11.31 -0.93
N LEU A 83 12.83 11.14 -0.91
CA LEU A 83 13.71 11.53 -2.01
C LEU A 83 13.40 10.73 -3.28
N ARG A 84 13.17 9.43 -3.14
CA ARG A 84 12.81 8.58 -4.28
C ARG A 84 11.44 8.96 -4.85
N ALA A 85 10.46 9.26 -4.01
CA ALA A 85 9.14 9.69 -4.44
C ALA A 85 9.21 10.97 -5.29
N GLY A 86 10.07 11.90 -4.91
CA GLY A 86 10.29 13.14 -5.66
C GLY A 86 10.89 12.92 -7.06
N SER A 87 11.56 11.79 -7.28
CA SER A 87 12.19 11.46 -8.58
C SER A 87 11.32 10.57 -9.48
N LEU A 88 10.14 10.12 -9.01
CA LEU A 88 9.25 9.31 -9.82
C LEU A 88 8.67 10.12 -10.98
N GLU A 89 8.74 9.56 -12.17
CA GLU A 89 8.23 10.19 -13.37
C GLU A 89 6.91 9.55 -13.81
N TRP A 90 5.92 10.38 -14.08
CA TRP A 90 4.66 9.93 -14.66
C TRP A 90 4.81 9.80 -16.17
N THR A 91 4.50 8.60 -16.67
CA THR A 91 4.59 8.29 -18.10
C THR A 91 3.25 7.80 -18.67
N GLY A 92 2.19 7.92 -17.88
CA GLY A 92 0.84 7.58 -18.33
C GLY A 92 0.28 8.56 -19.35
N SER A 93 -0.74 8.15 -20.09
CA SER A 93 -1.44 9.01 -21.06
C SER A 93 -2.49 9.90 -20.40
N ASP A 94 -2.85 9.61 -19.15
CA ASP A 94 -3.84 10.32 -18.36
C ASP A 94 -3.22 11.44 -17.55
N GLU A 95 -4.05 12.18 -16.80
CA GLU A 95 -3.58 13.14 -15.82
C GLU A 95 -2.66 12.48 -14.81
N GLU A 96 -1.55 13.14 -14.49
CA GLU A 96 -0.55 12.65 -13.55
C GLU A 96 -1.17 12.31 -12.19
N HIS A 97 -0.84 11.12 -11.67
CA HIS A 97 -1.26 10.70 -10.35
C HIS A 97 -0.44 11.41 -9.28
N LYS A 98 -1.10 12.30 -8.53
CA LYS A 98 -0.43 13.21 -7.57
C LYS A 98 -0.63 12.83 -6.11
N ASP A 99 -1.30 11.72 -5.82
CA ASP A 99 -1.51 11.30 -4.43
C ASP A 99 -0.16 11.07 -3.74
N PRO A 100 0.17 11.84 -2.69
CA PRO A 100 1.47 11.74 -2.04
C PRO A 100 1.66 10.42 -1.29
N PHE A 101 0.61 9.82 -0.76
CA PHE A 101 0.70 8.55 -0.05
C PHE A 101 1.07 7.41 -1.02
N ASP A 102 0.41 7.36 -2.17
CA ASP A 102 0.68 6.35 -3.18
C ASP A 102 2.11 6.46 -3.73
N ARG A 103 2.58 7.69 -3.94
CA ARG A 103 3.96 7.93 -4.40
C ARG A 103 4.98 7.47 -3.35
N LEU A 104 4.73 7.74 -2.08
CA LEU A 104 5.62 7.30 -0.99
C LEU A 104 5.64 5.79 -0.85
N LEU A 105 4.50 5.13 -0.95
CA LEU A 105 4.41 3.67 -0.88
C LEU A 105 5.17 3.03 -2.05
N LEU A 106 4.97 3.53 -3.27
CA LEU A 106 5.68 3.03 -4.44
C LEU A 106 7.20 3.24 -4.29
N ALA A 107 7.61 4.41 -3.84
CA ALA A 107 9.02 4.72 -3.60
C ALA A 107 9.64 3.79 -2.55
N GLN A 108 8.91 3.49 -1.48
CA GLN A 108 9.35 2.54 -0.47
C GLN A 108 9.57 1.14 -1.06
N ALA A 109 8.61 0.65 -1.83
CA ALA A 109 8.71 -0.66 -2.47
C ALA A 109 9.92 -0.73 -3.41
N ILE A 110 10.14 0.29 -4.22
CA ILE A 110 11.29 0.36 -5.13
C ILE A 110 12.60 0.33 -4.33
N THR A 111 12.73 1.17 -3.32
CA THR A 111 13.96 1.31 -2.53
C THR A 111 14.30 0.03 -1.77
N GLU A 112 13.29 -0.68 -1.28
CA GLU A 112 13.47 -1.90 -0.48
C GLU A 112 13.38 -3.18 -1.31
N ASN A 113 13.30 -3.08 -2.64
CA ASN A 113 13.16 -4.23 -3.56
C ASN A 113 11.97 -5.13 -3.22
N MET A 114 10.83 -4.52 -2.89
CA MET A 114 9.59 -5.25 -2.64
C MET A 114 8.66 -5.17 -3.85
N GLY A 115 7.84 -6.20 -4.03
CA GLY A 115 6.67 -6.07 -4.90
C GLY A 115 5.66 -5.11 -4.27
N PHE A 116 5.01 -4.26 -5.05
CA PHE A 116 3.98 -3.35 -4.57
C PHE A 116 2.62 -3.80 -5.08
N VAL A 117 1.79 -4.32 -4.19
CA VAL A 117 0.45 -4.84 -4.53
C VAL A 117 -0.57 -3.71 -4.43
N THR A 118 -1.22 -3.40 -5.54
CA THR A 118 -2.22 -2.33 -5.62
C THR A 118 -3.32 -2.68 -6.63
N SER A 119 -4.52 -2.17 -6.39
CA SER A 119 -5.61 -2.17 -7.37
C SER A 119 -5.83 -0.80 -8.01
N ASN A 120 -5.04 0.21 -7.63
CA ASN A 120 -5.14 1.55 -8.19
C ASN A 120 -4.65 1.52 -9.65
N SER A 121 -5.55 1.78 -10.60
CA SER A 121 -5.26 1.74 -12.03
C SER A 121 -4.28 2.80 -12.51
N LYS A 122 -4.00 3.83 -11.70
CA LYS A 122 -3.06 4.89 -12.06
C LYS A 122 -1.61 4.57 -11.70
N ILE A 123 -1.36 3.71 -10.71
CA ILE A 123 0.00 3.37 -10.29
C ILE A 123 0.87 2.80 -11.43
N PRO A 124 0.35 1.93 -12.32
CA PRO A 124 1.14 1.44 -13.45
C PRO A 124 1.67 2.54 -14.37
N GLY A 125 1.08 3.74 -14.35
CA GLY A 125 1.56 4.90 -15.12
C GLY A 125 2.98 5.36 -14.77
N PHE A 126 3.49 4.98 -13.59
CA PHE A 126 4.89 5.23 -13.22
C PHE A 126 5.86 4.22 -13.84
N ARG A 127 5.36 3.17 -14.48
CA ARG A 127 6.15 2.13 -15.19
C ARG A 127 7.27 1.52 -14.33
N GLN A 128 6.96 1.20 -13.09
CA GLN A 128 7.89 0.52 -12.20
C GLN A 128 7.64 -0.99 -12.21
N ASN A 129 8.71 -1.78 -12.37
CA ASN A 129 8.61 -3.24 -12.47
C ASN A 129 8.10 -3.93 -11.21
N CYS A 130 8.20 -3.26 -10.06
CA CYS A 130 7.74 -3.82 -8.79
C CYS A 130 6.22 -3.83 -8.63
N VAL A 131 5.47 -3.12 -9.47
CA VAL A 131 4.01 -3.01 -9.34
C VAL A 131 3.34 -4.33 -9.73
N ILE A 132 2.53 -4.84 -8.81
CA ILE A 132 1.69 -6.04 -8.99
C ILE A 132 0.24 -5.58 -8.93
N SER A 133 -0.39 -5.47 -10.10
CA SER A 133 -1.80 -5.07 -10.21
C SER A 133 -2.71 -6.26 -9.89
N VAL A 134 -3.66 -6.02 -8.99
CA VAL A 134 -4.57 -7.08 -8.51
C VAL A 134 -6.05 -6.73 -8.62
#